data_f13098db70650cf3caebf77191afb726
#
_entry.id   f13098db70650cf3caebf77191afb726
#
_cell.length_a   1.000
_cell.length_b   1.000
_cell.length_c   1.000
_cell.angle_alpha   90.00
_cell.angle_beta   90.00
_cell.angle_gamma   90.00
#
_symmetry.space_group_name_H-M   'P 1'
#
loop_
_entity.id
_entity.type
_entity.pdbx_description
1 polymer ?
#
loop_
_entity_poly.entity_id
_entity_poly.type
_entity_poly.pdbx_seq_one_letter_code
_entity_poly.pdbx_strand_id
1 'polypeptide(L)'
;MTTGVLFVHGFTGGPFEIAPLKQFLNARTDWIVRSPVLPGHELEIGLQEGSAASWMMAAELELQKLQKEVDHVIVIGFSMGGLIAMYLALRYPIAKLVLLSAAAKYISPRILMEDAHVMMISSIQRRYPADSFYHLYNYKLTHTPMRATLEFLRVVRLVKPYYHKVRTPVCIVQGEQDGIVPASTATVLFRQLGSEHKKLIYSERGKHHICYSDDRDLWFSKVLNFLTED
;
A
#
# COMPACT_ATOMS: atom_id res chain seq x y z
N MET A 1 -1.11 -26.59 -4.35
CA MET A 1 -1.31 -25.32 -5.09
C MET A 1 -0.30 -24.33 -4.60
N THR A 2 0.44 -23.70 -5.50
CA THR A 2 1.47 -22.71 -5.18
C THR A 2 0.85 -21.33 -5.07
N THR A 3 1.31 -20.55 -4.08
CA THR A 3 0.80 -19.19 -3.83
C THR A 3 1.91 -18.17 -3.98
N GLY A 4 1.60 -17.07 -4.67
CA GLY A 4 2.49 -15.93 -4.80
C GLY A 4 1.88 -14.67 -4.18
N VAL A 5 2.74 -13.81 -3.64
CA VAL A 5 2.34 -12.53 -3.05
C VAL A 5 3.07 -11.39 -3.74
N LEU A 6 2.31 -10.48 -4.32
CA LEU A 6 2.83 -9.23 -4.85
C LEU A 6 2.58 -8.10 -3.84
N PHE A 7 3.65 -7.49 -3.35
CA PHE A 7 3.58 -6.29 -2.52
C PHE A 7 3.79 -5.04 -3.36
N VAL A 8 2.93 -4.04 -3.18
CA VAL A 8 3.03 -2.73 -3.85
C VAL A 8 3.13 -1.64 -2.79
N HIS A 9 4.26 -0.93 -2.79
CA HIS A 9 4.57 0.13 -1.81
C HIS A 9 3.85 1.46 -2.09
N GLY A 10 3.98 2.42 -1.17
CA GLY A 10 3.35 3.73 -1.22
C GLY A 10 4.07 4.75 -2.11
N PHE A 11 3.43 5.92 -2.25
CA PHE A 11 3.99 7.09 -2.92
C PHE A 11 5.15 7.65 -2.09
N THR A 12 6.23 8.08 -2.74
CA THR A 12 7.49 8.56 -2.14
C THR A 12 8.29 7.53 -1.36
N GLY A 13 7.74 6.33 -1.14
CA GLY A 13 8.33 5.27 -0.35
C GLY A 13 9.11 4.23 -1.16
N GLY A 14 9.04 2.98 -0.71
CA GLY A 14 9.68 1.83 -1.33
C GLY A 14 9.31 0.51 -0.63
N PRO A 15 9.87 -0.62 -1.07
CA PRO A 15 9.57 -1.95 -0.48
C PRO A 15 9.80 -2.06 1.02
N PHE A 16 10.61 -1.19 1.60
CA PHE A 16 10.88 -1.13 3.03
C PHE A 16 9.62 -0.82 3.87
N GLU A 17 8.66 -0.05 3.32
CA GLU A 17 7.45 0.35 4.05
C GLU A 17 6.61 -0.86 4.49
N ILE A 18 6.69 -1.94 3.74
CA ILE A 18 5.94 -3.19 3.94
C ILE A 18 6.84 -4.36 4.35
N ALA A 19 8.14 -4.11 4.56
CA ALA A 19 9.11 -5.14 4.90
C ALA A 19 8.75 -5.95 6.16
N PRO A 20 8.23 -5.36 7.27
CA PRO A 20 7.88 -6.16 8.44
C PRO A 20 6.79 -7.20 8.17
N LEU A 21 5.74 -6.85 7.40
CA LEU A 21 4.69 -7.81 7.04
C LEU A 21 5.24 -8.88 6.08
N LYS A 22 6.08 -8.49 5.12
CA LYS A 22 6.76 -9.43 4.22
C LYS A 22 7.59 -10.44 5.01
N GLN A 23 8.39 -9.98 5.97
CA GLN A 23 9.18 -10.86 6.84
C GLN A 23 8.31 -11.80 7.68
N PHE A 24 7.21 -11.26 8.22
CA PHE A 24 6.25 -12.05 9.00
C PHE A 24 5.63 -13.19 8.19
N LEU A 25 5.23 -12.92 6.94
CA LEU A 25 4.66 -13.93 6.04
C LEU A 25 5.73 -14.94 5.59
N ASN A 26 6.92 -14.50 5.18
CA ASN A 26 8.00 -15.39 4.77
C ASN A 26 8.44 -16.36 5.86
N ALA A 27 8.33 -15.97 7.14
CA ALA A 27 8.66 -16.83 8.26
C ALA A 27 7.58 -17.90 8.55
N ARG A 28 6.39 -17.81 7.93
CA ARG A 28 5.22 -18.64 8.25
C ARG A 28 4.60 -19.34 7.05
N THR A 29 5.08 -19.04 5.86
CA THR A 29 4.57 -19.60 4.59
C THR A 29 5.72 -19.87 3.64
N ASP A 30 5.47 -20.75 2.67
CA ASP A 30 6.37 -21.08 1.56
C ASP A 30 6.04 -20.26 0.29
N TRP A 31 5.32 -19.16 0.43
CA TRP A 31 4.84 -18.35 -0.69
C TRP A 31 5.97 -17.64 -1.43
N ILE A 32 5.83 -17.55 -2.75
CA ILE A 32 6.74 -16.79 -3.58
C ILE A 32 6.40 -15.30 -3.44
N VAL A 33 7.32 -14.51 -2.90
CA VAL A 33 7.07 -13.08 -2.58
C VAL A 33 7.85 -12.17 -3.51
N ARG A 34 7.12 -11.22 -4.15
CA ARG A 34 7.67 -10.15 -4.97
C ARG A 34 7.31 -8.79 -4.41
N SER A 35 8.26 -7.86 -4.48
CA SER A 35 8.08 -6.50 -3.97
C SER A 35 8.90 -5.54 -4.85
N PRO A 36 8.38 -5.18 -6.05
CA PRO A 36 9.11 -4.30 -6.96
C PRO A 36 9.25 -2.89 -6.41
N VAL A 37 10.31 -2.20 -6.84
CA VAL A 37 10.43 -0.75 -6.71
C VAL A 37 9.69 -0.11 -7.89
N LEU A 38 8.76 0.79 -7.61
CA LEU A 38 8.04 1.52 -8.66
C LEU A 38 8.95 2.57 -9.30
N PRO A 39 8.84 2.83 -10.60
CA PRO A 39 9.69 3.79 -11.32
C PRO A 39 9.74 5.16 -10.63
N GLY A 40 10.94 5.71 -10.50
CA GLY A 40 11.19 6.97 -9.79
C GLY A 40 11.22 6.89 -8.27
N HIS A 41 11.03 5.69 -7.69
CA HIS A 41 11.10 5.45 -6.24
C HIS A 41 12.44 4.82 -5.82
N GLU A 42 13.37 4.65 -6.74
CA GLU A 42 14.73 4.22 -6.48
C GLU A 42 15.47 5.21 -5.56
N LEU A 43 16.50 4.75 -4.87
CA LEU A 43 17.25 5.57 -3.91
C LEU A 43 17.93 6.78 -4.56
N GLU A 44 18.41 6.63 -5.79
CA GLU A 44 19.25 7.63 -6.50
C GLU A 44 18.45 8.42 -7.55
N ILE A 45 17.30 7.92 -8.01
CA ILE A 45 16.49 8.56 -9.05
C ILE A 45 15.31 9.28 -8.41
N GLY A 46 15.13 10.55 -8.75
CA GLY A 46 14.03 11.34 -8.21
C GLY A 46 12.67 10.97 -8.83
N LEU A 47 11.61 11.21 -8.11
CA LEU A 47 10.20 11.02 -8.54
C LEU A 47 9.81 11.79 -9.81
N GLN A 48 10.71 12.58 -10.38
CA GLN A 48 10.47 13.36 -11.61
C GLN A 48 10.15 12.48 -12.82
N GLU A 49 10.71 11.26 -12.86
CA GLU A 49 10.51 10.31 -13.97
C GLU A 49 9.30 9.38 -13.77
N GLY A 50 8.73 9.34 -12.56
CA GLY A 50 7.56 8.52 -12.25
C GLY A 50 6.26 9.11 -12.77
N SER A 51 5.35 8.25 -13.24
CA SER A 51 4.00 8.60 -13.66
C SER A 51 3.00 7.55 -13.20
N ALA A 52 1.71 7.91 -13.13
CA ALA A 52 0.63 6.97 -12.84
C ALA A 52 0.70 5.74 -13.75
N ALA A 53 0.91 5.98 -15.06
CA ALA A 53 1.01 4.90 -16.04
C ALA A 53 2.21 3.98 -15.81
N SER A 54 3.40 4.55 -15.55
CA SER A 54 4.61 3.74 -15.32
C SER A 54 4.53 2.94 -14.03
N TRP A 55 3.94 3.49 -12.95
CA TRP A 55 3.74 2.78 -11.69
C TRP A 55 2.78 1.61 -11.83
N MET A 56 1.63 1.85 -12.48
CA MET A 56 0.62 0.82 -12.72
C MET A 56 1.16 -0.27 -13.64
N MET A 57 1.89 0.10 -14.71
CA MET A 57 2.52 -0.85 -15.63
C MET A 57 3.59 -1.69 -14.95
N ALA A 58 4.46 -1.10 -14.12
CA ALA A 58 5.48 -1.84 -13.40
C ALA A 58 4.87 -2.91 -12.47
N ALA A 59 3.84 -2.55 -11.72
CA ALA A 59 3.13 -3.49 -10.87
C ALA A 59 2.41 -4.58 -11.69
N GLU A 60 1.83 -4.24 -12.84
CA GLU A 60 1.17 -5.16 -13.76
C GLU A 60 2.14 -6.17 -14.36
N LEU A 61 3.32 -5.73 -14.79
CA LEU A 61 4.36 -6.61 -15.32
C LEU A 61 4.88 -7.60 -14.26
N GLU A 62 5.07 -7.16 -13.02
CA GLU A 62 5.47 -8.06 -11.94
C GLU A 62 4.36 -9.05 -11.56
N LEU A 63 3.10 -8.62 -11.57
CA LEU A 63 1.97 -9.52 -11.41
C LEU A 63 1.95 -10.61 -12.49
N GLN A 64 2.09 -10.24 -13.76
CA GLN A 64 2.09 -11.17 -14.88
C GLN A 64 3.25 -12.17 -14.83
N LYS A 65 4.42 -11.74 -14.34
CA LYS A 65 5.55 -12.67 -14.10
C LYS A 65 5.19 -13.66 -12.99
N LEU A 66 4.64 -13.18 -11.88
CA LEU A 66 4.26 -14.02 -10.75
C LEU A 66 3.19 -15.02 -11.12
N GLN A 67 2.18 -14.61 -11.91
CA GLN A 67 1.10 -15.50 -12.40
C GLN A 67 1.57 -16.66 -13.28
N LYS A 68 2.77 -16.59 -13.86
CA LYS A 68 3.38 -17.70 -14.62
C LYS A 68 4.06 -18.72 -13.72
N GLU A 69 4.31 -18.39 -12.46
CA GLU A 69 5.09 -19.20 -11.51
C GLU A 69 4.21 -19.89 -10.46
N VAL A 70 2.97 -19.37 -10.27
CA VAL A 70 2.10 -19.82 -9.18
C VAL A 70 0.65 -19.99 -9.63
N ASP A 71 -0.09 -20.84 -8.89
CA ASP A 71 -1.52 -21.10 -9.15
C ASP A 71 -2.42 -19.96 -8.64
N HIS A 72 -2.06 -19.37 -7.50
CA HIS A 72 -2.83 -18.31 -6.83
C HIS A 72 -1.98 -17.10 -6.53
N VAL A 73 -2.50 -15.92 -6.85
CA VAL A 73 -1.82 -14.66 -6.53
C VAL A 73 -2.61 -13.84 -5.53
N ILE A 74 -1.92 -13.42 -4.48
CA ILE A 74 -2.36 -12.44 -3.49
C ILE A 74 -1.70 -11.10 -3.83
N VAL A 75 -2.44 -10.00 -3.72
CA VAL A 75 -1.87 -8.66 -3.86
C VAL A 75 -2.06 -7.88 -2.56
N ILE A 76 -0.97 -7.31 -2.05
CA ILE A 76 -0.95 -6.49 -0.84
C ILE A 76 -0.43 -5.11 -1.22
N GLY A 77 -1.26 -4.07 -1.03
CA GLY A 77 -0.91 -2.70 -1.38
C GLY A 77 -0.96 -1.74 -0.21
N PHE A 78 0.08 -0.93 -0.06
CA PHE A 78 0.20 0.09 0.97
C PHE A 78 -0.04 1.48 0.38
N SER A 79 -0.87 2.31 1.01
CA SER A 79 -1.15 3.70 0.63
C SER A 79 -1.52 3.84 -0.86
N MET A 80 -0.71 4.51 -1.70
CA MET A 80 -0.88 4.52 -3.16
C MET A 80 -0.86 3.10 -3.75
N GLY A 81 0.00 2.23 -3.22
CA GLY A 81 0.05 0.83 -3.62
C GLY A 81 -1.28 0.09 -3.42
N GLY A 82 -2.10 0.51 -2.46
CA GLY A 82 -3.46 0.00 -2.28
C GLY A 82 -4.40 0.34 -3.46
N LEU A 83 -4.25 1.52 -4.06
CA LEU A 83 -4.97 1.90 -5.28
C LEU A 83 -4.52 1.05 -6.47
N ILE A 84 -3.20 0.88 -6.63
CA ILE A 84 -2.62 0.05 -7.68
C ILE A 84 -3.06 -1.41 -7.51
N ALA A 85 -3.09 -1.93 -6.27
CA ALA A 85 -3.59 -3.27 -5.97
C ALA A 85 -5.06 -3.45 -6.37
N MET A 86 -5.93 -2.46 -6.12
CA MET A 86 -7.31 -2.47 -6.60
C MET A 86 -7.39 -2.41 -8.13
N TYR A 87 -6.55 -1.62 -8.79
CA TYR A 87 -6.46 -1.60 -10.25
C TYR A 87 -6.10 -2.98 -10.81
N LEU A 88 -5.13 -3.67 -10.23
CA LEU A 88 -4.76 -5.02 -10.63
C LEU A 88 -5.93 -6.00 -10.44
N ALA A 89 -6.63 -5.92 -9.31
CA ALA A 89 -7.79 -6.76 -9.02
C ALA A 89 -8.99 -6.54 -9.96
N LEU A 90 -9.07 -5.36 -10.60
CA LEU A 90 -10.09 -5.07 -11.63
C LEU A 90 -9.77 -5.71 -12.99
N ARG A 91 -8.51 -6.07 -13.23
CA ARG A 91 -8.02 -6.51 -14.55
C ARG A 91 -7.58 -7.96 -14.59
N TYR A 92 -7.17 -8.51 -13.46
CA TYR A 92 -6.55 -9.83 -13.36
C TYR A 92 -7.24 -10.70 -12.31
N PRO A 93 -7.23 -12.02 -12.48
CA PRO A 93 -7.66 -12.93 -11.43
C PRO A 93 -6.67 -12.85 -10.25
N ILE A 94 -7.14 -12.32 -9.14
CA ILE A 94 -6.44 -12.18 -7.87
C ILE A 94 -7.23 -12.98 -6.84
N ALA A 95 -6.57 -13.90 -6.13
CA ALA A 95 -7.21 -14.75 -5.13
C ALA A 95 -7.67 -13.95 -3.91
N LYS A 96 -6.79 -13.09 -3.38
CA LYS A 96 -7.09 -12.23 -2.22
C LYS A 96 -6.36 -10.89 -2.33
N LEU A 97 -6.98 -9.85 -1.75
CA LEU A 97 -6.49 -8.48 -1.75
C LEU A 97 -6.31 -7.98 -0.31
N VAL A 98 -5.18 -7.35 -0.01
CA VAL A 98 -4.97 -6.66 1.27
C VAL A 98 -4.65 -5.19 1.01
N LEU A 99 -5.37 -4.29 1.65
CA LEU A 99 -5.24 -2.85 1.54
C LEU A 99 -4.76 -2.28 2.87
N LEU A 100 -3.52 -1.80 2.91
CA LEU A 100 -2.87 -1.25 4.10
C LEU A 100 -2.89 0.28 4.02
N SER A 101 -3.59 0.97 4.92
CA SER A 101 -3.69 2.44 4.94
C SER A 101 -3.92 3.05 3.55
N ALA A 102 -4.81 2.45 2.75
CA ALA A 102 -4.97 2.79 1.34
C ALA A 102 -5.48 4.23 1.12
N ALA A 103 -4.77 5.00 0.30
CA ALA A 103 -4.99 6.45 0.09
C ALA A 103 -6.18 6.75 -0.84
N ALA A 104 -7.36 6.18 -0.57
CA ALA A 104 -8.52 6.18 -1.48
C ALA A 104 -9.38 7.46 -1.47
N LYS A 105 -9.18 8.37 -0.51
CA LYS A 105 -10.09 9.51 -0.29
C LYS A 105 -9.51 10.88 -0.65
N TYR A 106 -8.22 11.01 -0.92
CA TYR A 106 -7.60 12.31 -1.12
C TYR A 106 -8.11 13.02 -2.39
N ILE A 107 -8.55 14.28 -2.22
CA ILE A 107 -9.16 15.09 -3.28
C ILE A 107 -8.35 16.36 -3.57
N SER A 108 -7.50 16.84 -2.65
CA SER A 108 -6.74 18.09 -2.82
C SER A 108 -5.22 17.86 -2.79
N PRO A 109 -4.48 18.26 -3.86
CA PRO A 109 -3.02 18.18 -3.89
C PRO A 109 -2.35 18.96 -2.77
N ARG A 110 -2.92 20.12 -2.43
CA ARG A 110 -2.36 21.04 -1.43
C ARG A 110 -2.43 20.44 -0.03
N ILE A 111 -3.58 19.88 0.35
CA ILE A 111 -3.77 19.23 1.65
C ILE A 111 -2.85 18.00 1.76
N LEU A 112 -2.74 17.20 0.68
CA LEU A 112 -1.85 16.04 0.64
C LEU A 112 -0.39 16.44 0.90
N MET A 113 0.07 17.56 0.35
CA MET A 113 1.44 18.03 0.52
C MET A 113 1.67 18.64 1.92
N GLU A 114 0.75 19.47 2.41
CA GLU A 114 0.85 20.15 3.69
C GLU A 114 0.71 19.15 4.87
N ASP A 115 -0.29 18.28 4.83
CA ASP A 115 -0.56 17.30 5.88
C ASP A 115 0.47 16.18 5.89
N ALA A 116 0.88 15.66 4.73
CA ALA A 116 1.93 14.65 4.64
C ALA A 116 3.25 15.17 5.20
N HIS A 117 3.60 16.42 4.90
CA HIS A 117 4.83 17.05 5.39
C HIS A 117 4.81 17.23 6.92
N VAL A 118 3.76 17.83 7.47
CA VAL A 118 3.66 18.16 8.90
C VAL A 118 3.52 16.90 9.76
N MET A 119 2.65 15.97 9.38
CA MET A 119 2.33 14.80 10.20
C MET A 119 3.41 13.73 10.15
N MET A 120 4.11 13.61 9.02
CA MET A 120 5.18 12.64 8.88
C MET A 120 6.42 13.05 9.67
N ILE A 121 6.81 14.34 9.63
CA ILE A 121 7.90 14.86 10.46
C ILE A 121 7.61 14.63 11.94
N SER A 122 6.41 14.96 12.42
CA SER A 122 6.03 14.79 13.82
C SER A 122 5.97 13.33 14.27
N SER A 123 5.60 12.41 13.36
CA SER A 123 5.48 11.00 13.66
C SER A 123 6.82 10.28 13.71
N ILE A 124 7.75 10.65 12.85
CA ILE A 124 9.07 10.04 12.73
C ILE A 124 10.03 10.59 13.79
N GLN A 125 10.01 11.90 14.08
CA GLN A 125 10.88 12.52 15.10
C GLN A 125 10.73 11.93 16.50
N ARG A 126 9.57 11.38 16.84
CA ARG A 126 9.32 10.79 18.17
C ARG A 126 9.79 9.34 18.32
N ARG A 127 10.07 8.61 17.24
CA ARG A 127 10.18 7.14 17.31
C ARG A 127 11.45 6.51 16.73
N TYR A 128 12.19 7.20 15.89
CA TYR A 128 13.39 6.64 15.25
C TYR A 128 14.59 7.54 15.52
N PRO A 129 15.59 7.08 16.32
CA PRO A 129 16.86 7.80 16.44
C PRO A 129 17.61 7.69 15.11
N ALA A 130 18.18 8.81 14.67
CA ALA A 130 19.28 9.02 13.71
C ALA A 130 19.64 7.93 12.68
N ASP A 131 18.68 7.16 12.18
CA ASP A 131 18.93 6.06 11.24
C ASP A 131 18.89 6.59 9.78
N SER A 132 19.73 6.04 8.92
CA SER A 132 19.85 6.39 7.48
C SER A 132 18.50 6.41 6.74
N PHE A 133 17.56 5.59 7.19
CA PHE A 133 16.19 5.50 6.73
C PHE A 133 15.36 6.79 6.95
N TYR A 134 15.51 7.42 8.11
CA TYR A 134 14.83 8.69 8.43
C TYR A 134 15.28 9.81 7.50
N HIS A 135 16.59 9.94 7.29
CA HIS A 135 17.15 10.98 6.42
C HIS A 135 16.72 10.81 4.97
N LEU A 136 16.72 9.58 4.47
CA LEU A 136 16.30 9.28 3.11
C LEU A 136 14.82 9.58 2.88
N TYR A 137 13.96 9.19 3.84
CA TYR A 137 12.53 9.40 3.73
C TYR A 137 12.16 10.88 3.81
N ASN A 138 12.77 11.60 4.73
CA ASN A 138 12.57 13.04 4.90
C ASN A 138 13.08 13.84 3.68
N TYR A 139 14.21 13.42 3.11
CA TYR A 139 14.72 13.99 1.86
C TYR A 139 13.73 13.79 0.70
N LYS A 140 13.23 12.59 0.51
CA LYS A 140 12.26 12.28 -0.56
C LYS A 140 10.96 13.08 -0.42
N LEU A 141 10.46 13.28 0.79
CA LEU A 141 9.26 14.07 1.05
C LEU A 141 9.43 15.55 0.74
N THR A 142 10.52 16.15 1.23
CA THR A 142 10.79 17.58 1.04
C THR A 142 11.11 17.92 -0.41
N HIS A 143 11.56 16.94 -1.21
CA HIS A 143 11.95 17.09 -2.61
C HIS A 143 10.95 16.45 -3.59
N THR A 144 9.74 16.08 -3.13
CA THR A 144 8.71 15.51 -4.02
C THR A 144 8.21 16.58 -5.01
N PRO A 145 8.42 16.40 -6.33
CA PRO A 145 7.96 17.34 -7.32
C PRO A 145 6.42 17.42 -7.35
N MET A 146 5.88 18.62 -7.55
CA MET A 146 4.43 18.82 -7.75
C MET A 146 3.86 17.90 -8.84
N ARG A 147 4.62 17.67 -9.90
CA ARG A 147 4.26 16.74 -10.97
C ARG A 147 3.98 15.33 -10.45
N ALA A 148 4.85 14.80 -9.58
CA ALA A 148 4.67 13.47 -9.01
C ALA A 148 3.40 13.37 -8.15
N THR A 149 3.09 14.43 -7.39
CA THR A 149 1.83 14.52 -6.64
C THR A 149 0.60 14.52 -7.55
N LEU A 150 0.65 15.22 -8.68
CA LEU A 150 -0.42 15.20 -9.68
C LEU A 150 -0.60 13.82 -10.32
N GLU A 151 0.49 13.09 -10.57
CA GLU A 151 0.44 11.72 -11.07
C GLU A 151 -0.14 10.75 -10.01
N PHE A 152 0.18 10.92 -8.73
CA PHE A 152 -0.49 10.17 -7.67
C PHE A 152 -2.01 10.42 -7.67
N LEU A 153 -2.44 11.67 -7.77
CA LEU A 153 -3.86 12.00 -7.85
C LEU A 153 -4.52 11.43 -9.12
N ARG A 154 -3.74 11.25 -10.18
CA ARG A 154 -4.21 10.57 -11.39
C ARG A 154 -4.49 9.10 -11.13
N VAL A 155 -3.65 8.41 -10.35
CA VAL A 155 -3.96 7.02 -9.89
C VAL A 155 -5.29 6.99 -9.14
N VAL A 156 -5.51 7.91 -8.19
CA VAL A 156 -6.79 8.00 -7.45
C VAL A 156 -7.97 8.16 -8.43
N ARG A 157 -7.88 9.10 -9.38
CA ARG A 157 -8.96 9.38 -10.34
C ARG A 157 -9.26 8.21 -11.27
N LEU A 158 -8.23 7.45 -11.65
CA LEU A 158 -8.36 6.29 -12.54
C LEU A 158 -9.04 5.11 -11.85
N VAL A 159 -8.81 4.90 -10.55
CA VAL A 159 -9.30 3.71 -9.82
C VAL A 159 -10.62 3.95 -9.09
N LYS A 160 -10.81 5.14 -8.51
CA LYS A 160 -11.96 5.48 -7.67
C LYS A 160 -13.33 5.18 -8.29
N PRO A 161 -13.60 5.47 -9.58
CA PRO A 161 -14.90 5.20 -10.19
C PRO A 161 -15.28 3.71 -10.21
N TYR A 162 -14.29 2.83 -10.06
CA TYR A 162 -14.45 1.39 -10.22
C TYR A 162 -14.38 0.60 -8.91
N TYR A 163 -14.32 1.22 -7.74
CA TYR A 163 -14.27 0.52 -6.45
C TYR A 163 -15.39 -0.52 -6.32
N HIS A 164 -16.62 -0.20 -6.73
CA HIS A 164 -17.76 -1.08 -6.70
C HIS A 164 -17.62 -2.33 -7.58
N LYS A 165 -16.66 -2.35 -8.51
CA LYS A 165 -16.37 -3.48 -9.39
C LYS A 165 -15.29 -4.41 -8.84
N VAL A 166 -14.57 -4.02 -7.79
CA VAL A 166 -13.61 -4.92 -7.12
C VAL A 166 -14.38 -5.98 -6.36
N ARG A 167 -14.37 -7.21 -6.88
CA ARG A 167 -15.10 -8.38 -6.32
C ARG A 167 -14.20 -9.33 -5.55
N THR A 168 -12.88 -9.19 -5.68
CA THR A 168 -11.88 -10.00 -4.98
C THR A 168 -12.10 -9.95 -3.48
N PRO A 169 -12.02 -11.08 -2.74
CA PRO A 169 -11.98 -11.10 -1.29
C PRO A 169 -10.95 -10.10 -0.76
N VAL A 170 -11.34 -9.20 0.15
CA VAL A 170 -10.49 -8.08 0.54
C VAL A 170 -10.41 -7.89 2.06
N CYS A 171 -9.17 -7.75 2.55
CA CYS A 171 -8.89 -7.31 3.91
C CYS A 171 -8.35 -5.87 3.88
N ILE A 172 -9.00 -4.98 4.60
CA ILE A 172 -8.59 -3.58 4.78
C ILE A 172 -8.00 -3.44 6.17
N VAL A 173 -6.78 -2.93 6.26
CA VAL A 173 -6.11 -2.63 7.53
C VAL A 173 -5.80 -1.14 7.59
N GLN A 174 -6.23 -0.47 8.67
CA GLN A 174 -6.11 0.97 8.83
C GLN A 174 -5.65 1.34 10.23
N GLY A 175 -4.68 2.25 10.32
CA GLY A 175 -4.26 2.83 11.58
C GLY A 175 -5.28 3.86 12.10
N GLU A 176 -5.67 3.77 13.37
CA GLU A 176 -6.56 4.76 13.97
C GLU A 176 -5.88 6.12 14.18
N GLN A 177 -4.54 6.09 14.34
CA GLN A 177 -3.70 7.29 14.49
C GLN A 177 -3.05 7.73 13.18
N ASP A 178 -3.57 7.26 12.04
CA ASP A 178 -3.06 7.66 10.72
C ASP A 178 -3.44 9.12 10.43
N GLY A 179 -2.42 9.97 10.46
CA GLY A 179 -2.58 11.39 10.22
C GLY A 179 -2.54 11.79 8.75
N ILE A 180 -2.22 10.87 7.83
CA ILE A 180 -2.14 11.11 6.38
C ILE A 180 -3.42 10.63 5.70
N VAL A 181 -3.83 9.39 5.97
CA VAL A 181 -5.07 8.81 5.48
C VAL A 181 -6.04 8.65 6.65
N PRO A 182 -7.08 9.50 6.76
CA PRO A 182 -8.03 9.41 7.87
C PRO A 182 -8.61 8.03 8.03
N ALA A 183 -8.75 7.53 9.26
CA ALA A 183 -9.28 6.21 9.58
C ALA A 183 -10.65 5.94 8.94
N SER A 184 -11.48 6.99 8.78
CA SER A 184 -12.77 6.94 8.09
C SER A 184 -12.67 6.50 6.62
N THR A 185 -11.50 6.61 5.99
CA THR A 185 -11.28 6.16 4.61
C THR A 185 -11.47 4.66 4.47
N ALA A 186 -11.03 3.88 5.45
CA ALA A 186 -11.21 2.43 5.47
C ALA A 186 -12.70 2.04 5.51
N THR A 187 -13.51 2.73 6.32
CA THR A 187 -14.97 2.51 6.34
C THR A 187 -15.62 2.85 5.00
N VAL A 188 -15.18 3.94 4.35
CA VAL A 188 -15.69 4.32 3.01
C VAL A 188 -15.33 3.25 1.98
N LEU A 189 -14.07 2.78 1.95
CA LEU A 189 -13.65 1.69 1.08
C LEU A 189 -14.45 0.41 1.34
N PHE A 190 -14.60 0.02 2.62
CA PHE A 190 -15.36 -1.17 3.00
C PHE A 190 -16.80 -1.14 2.47
N ARG A 191 -17.43 0.04 2.44
CA ARG A 191 -18.80 0.21 1.91
C ARG A 191 -18.83 0.23 0.38
N GLN A 192 -17.83 0.82 -0.26
CA GLN A 192 -17.82 1.04 -1.72
C GLN A 192 -17.30 -0.16 -2.53
N LEU A 193 -16.44 -0.99 -1.94
CA LEU A 193 -15.93 -2.19 -2.63
C LEU A 193 -17.05 -3.21 -2.83
N GLY A 194 -17.11 -3.77 -4.05
CA GLY A 194 -18.14 -4.72 -4.47
C GLY A 194 -17.89 -6.17 -4.03
N SER A 195 -16.81 -6.44 -3.31
CA SER A 195 -16.53 -7.76 -2.76
C SER A 195 -17.61 -8.19 -1.77
N GLU A 196 -17.97 -9.46 -1.77
CA GLU A 196 -18.87 -10.09 -0.79
C GLU A 196 -18.10 -10.51 0.47
N HIS A 197 -16.81 -10.85 0.33
CA HIS A 197 -15.93 -11.24 1.43
C HIS A 197 -15.00 -10.09 1.80
N LYS A 198 -15.41 -9.31 2.80
CA LYS A 198 -14.69 -8.12 3.26
C LYS A 198 -14.37 -8.22 4.74
N LYS A 199 -13.10 -7.96 5.08
CA LYS A 199 -12.61 -7.84 6.46
C LYS A 199 -12.06 -6.45 6.68
N LEU A 200 -12.41 -5.81 7.80
CA LEU A 200 -11.88 -4.51 8.21
C LEU A 200 -11.20 -4.66 9.56
N ILE A 201 -9.94 -4.26 9.61
CA ILE A 201 -9.09 -4.34 10.80
C ILE A 201 -8.57 -2.94 11.10
N TYR A 202 -8.74 -2.51 12.34
CA TYR A 202 -8.10 -1.30 12.85
C TYR A 202 -6.90 -1.67 13.72
N SER A 203 -5.81 -0.90 13.57
CA SER A 203 -4.67 -0.89 14.47
C SER A 203 -4.80 0.34 15.36
N GLU A 204 -5.05 0.13 16.66
CA GLU A 204 -5.28 1.22 17.64
C GLU A 204 -4.08 2.16 17.76
N ARG A 205 -2.87 1.61 17.58
CA ARG A 205 -1.61 2.36 17.65
C ARG A 205 -1.01 2.65 16.28
N GLY A 206 -1.66 2.19 15.22
CA GLY A 206 -1.20 2.32 13.85
C GLY A 206 -1.25 3.77 13.37
N LYS A 207 -0.11 4.26 12.93
CA LYS A 207 0.04 5.48 12.12
C LYS A 207 0.06 5.10 10.65
N HIS A 208 0.37 6.06 9.74
CA HIS A 208 0.37 5.79 8.30
C HIS A 208 1.24 4.59 7.93
N HIS A 209 2.50 4.52 8.39
CA HIS A 209 3.37 3.35 8.22
C HIS A 209 2.96 2.20 9.15
N ILE A 210 1.79 1.65 8.88
CA ILE A 210 1.10 0.71 9.76
C ILE A 210 1.92 -0.56 10.05
N CYS A 211 2.76 -1.00 9.11
CA CYS A 211 3.62 -2.17 9.30
C CYS A 211 4.66 -2.00 10.42
N TYR A 212 4.88 -0.76 10.88
CA TYR A 212 5.78 -0.44 11.99
C TYR A 212 5.04 -0.07 13.28
N SER A 213 3.72 -0.29 13.36
CA SER A 213 2.95 -0.05 14.59
C SER A 213 3.36 -1.01 15.71
N ASP A 214 3.18 -0.59 16.96
CA ASP A 214 3.53 -1.41 18.13
C ASP A 214 2.65 -2.64 18.28
N ASP A 215 1.41 -2.55 17.79
CA ASP A 215 0.41 -3.60 17.79
C ASP A 215 0.37 -4.43 16.49
N ARG A 216 1.41 -4.28 15.64
CA ARG A 216 1.46 -4.93 14.31
C ARG A 216 1.27 -6.45 14.36
N ASP A 217 1.84 -7.12 15.33
CA ASP A 217 1.79 -8.59 15.40
C ASP A 217 0.36 -9.11 15.60
N LEU A 218 -0.50 -8.31 16.25
CA LEU A 218 -1.92 -8.63 16.41
C LEU A 218 -2.67 -8.61 15.09
N TRP A 219 -2.48 -7.58 14.29
CA TRP A 219 -3.17 -7.48 13.01
C TRP A 219 -2.46 -8.25 11.89
N PHE A 220 -1.14 -8.49 11.96
CA PHE A 220 -0.43 -9.39 11.06
C PHE A 220 -1.03 -10.80 11.11
N SER A 221 -1.28 -11.30 12.33
CA SER A 221 -1.92 -12.61 12.53
C SER A 221 -3.32 -12.66 11.94
N LYS A 222 -4.12 -11.58 12.11
CA LYS A 222 -5.46 -11.48 11.52
C LYS A 222 -5.43 -11.43 9.99
N VAL A 223 -4.41 -10.80 9.39
CA VAL A 223 -4.18 -10.79 7.95
C VAL A 223 -3.78 -12.17 7.46
N LEU A 224 -2.84 -12.85 8.12
CA LEU A 224 -2.44 -14.20 7.74
C LEU A 224 -3.65 -15.15 7.77
N ASN A 225 -4.47 -15.11 8.82
CA ASN A 225 -5.69 -15.92 8.90
C ASN A 225 -6.62 -15.65 7.71
N PHE A 226 -6.87 -14.36 7.38
CA PHE A 226 -7.67 -14.02 6.20
C PHE A 226 -7.05 -14.57 4.90
N LEU A 227 -5.73 -14.57 4.79
CA LEU A 227 -5.03 -15.05 3.59
C LEU A 227 -5.04 -16.57 3.46
N THR A 228 -5.14 -17.30 4.57
CA THR A 228 -5.15 -18.77 4.62
C THR A 228 -6.53 -19.40 4.79
N GLU A 229 -7.56 -18.61 5.12
CA GLU A 229 -8.97 -19.06 5.12
C GLU A 229 -9.40 -19.44 3.69
N ASP A 230 -10.14 -20.51 3.49
CA ASP A 230 -10.71 -20.96 2.22
C ASP A 230 -11.86 -20.06 1.74
#